data_cc8b25a07c132477192716491afba683
#
_entry.id   cc8b25a07c132477192716491afba683
#
_cell.length_a   1.000
_cell.length_b   1.000
_cell.length_c   1.000
_cell.angle_alpha   90.00
_cell.angle_beta   90.00
_cell.angle_gamma   90.00
#
_symmetry.space_group_name_H-M   'P 1'
#
loop_
_entity.id
_entity.type
_entity.pdbx_description
1 polymer ?
#
loop_
_entity_poly.entity_id
_entity_poly.type
_entity_poly.pdbx_seq_one_letter_code
_entity_poly.pdbx_strand_id
1 'polypeptide(L)'
;MKTEKMKVLLYLKKSGKDKQGKAPIMGRITLGRSIVQFSCKLSCDIDLWSPRESRMRGKSREAVEVNGKLDSLVLSIQSAYQTLLSKGQAFTATDIKEQFQGSVQSRCMLIERLDRLIREKEEHVGIDIKKDTLSNYHSTRSNLCTFIEEKYKVEDLAFSQLSENFIYDFRDFFLGTLGFQESSFYGAASQIKTVCRLAYREGLADTLLFANAKIVRGDKKLPKALDRCSLDKLMKIQFEELEEEMETARDLFVFACHTGAAYCDLMELSRLHLVRDDEGSLWLKFNRQKTGVLCRIKLLPEAIRIIEKYKSDERESLLPQMKYATYQSYLKALRLRAGIA
;
A
#
# COMPACT_ATOMS: atom_id res chain seq x y z
N MET A 1 29.38 -19.64 36.34
CA MET A 1 28.08 -20.36 36.35
C MET A 1 28.02 -21.29 35.16
N LYS A 2 27.76 -22.61 35.31
CA LYS A 2 27.53 -23.49 34.16
C LYS A 2 26.24 -23.04 33.47
N THR A 3 26.36 -22.53 32.27
CA THR A 3 25.19 -22.16 31.42
C THR A 3 24.42 -23.44 31.09
N GLU A 4 23.26 -23.60 31.71
CA GLU A 4 22.37 -24.73 31.40
C GLU A 4 21.88 -24.62 29.95
N LYS A 5 22.05 -25.70 29.19
CA LYS A 5 21.73 -25.72 27.76
C LYS A 5 20.21 -25.87 27.58
N MET A 6 19.58 -24.90 26.95
CA MET A 6 18.16 -24.96 26.54
C MET A 6 17.94 -26.08 25.53
N LYS A 7 16.84 -26.83 25.69
CA LYS A 7 16.34 -27.79 24.69
C LYS A 7 14.91 -27.46 24.30
N VAL A 8 14.62 -27.52 23.02
CA VAL A 8 13.26 -27.37 22.46
C VAL A 8 12.89 -28.68 21.80
N LEU A 9 11.72 -29.23 22.13
CA LEU A 9 11.15 -30.42 21.51
C LEU A 9 9.77 -30.09 20.95
N LEU A 10 9.54 -30.39 19.67
CA LEU A 10 8.23 -30.32 19.05
C LEU A 10 7.65 -31.73 18.89
N TYR A 11 6.37 -31.91 19.20
CA TYR A 11 5.71 -33.21 19.16
C TYR A 11 4.21 -33.10 18.89
N LEU A 12 3.58 -34.18 18.40
CA LEU A 12 2.13 -34.24 18.24
C LEU A 12 1.42 -34.67 19.52
N LYS A 13 0.37 -33.96 19.90
CA LYS A 13 -0.57 -34.33 20.95
C LYS A 13 -1.65 -35.25 20.38
N LYS A 14 -1.37 -36.57 20.34
CA LYS A 14 -2.26 -37.58 19.72
C LYS A 14 -3.68 -37.61 20.31
N SER A 15 -3.83 -37.25 21.61
CA SER A 15 -5.15 -37.18 22.29
C SER A 15 -6.04 -36.04 21.82
N GLY A 16 -5.54 -35.10 21.00
CA GLY A 16 -6.28 -33.99 20.45
C GLY A 16 -6.60 -34.15 18.96
N LYS A 17 -6.69 -35.37 18.44
CA LYS A 17 -7.02 -35.67 17.04
C LYS A 17 -8.41 -35.11 16.67
N ASP A 18 -8.47 -34.36 15.58
CA ASP A 18 -9.73 -33.87 15.02
C ASP A 18 -10.45 -34.94 14.16
N LYS A 19 -11.66 -34.61 13.67
CA LYS A 19 -12.44 -35.48 12.80
C LYS A 19 -11.77 -35.79 11.46
N GLN A 20 -10.78 -35.00 11.05
CA GLN A 20 -10.04 -35.13 9.77
C GLN A 20 -8.72 -35.91 9.93
N GLY A 21 -8.40 -36.38 11.15
CA GLY A 21 -7.18 -37.15 11.40
C GLY A 21 -5.97 -36.32 11.77
N LYS A 22 -6.09 -34.99 11.88
CA LYS A 22 -4.99 -34.10 12.24
C LYS A 22 -4.89 -33.95 13.76
N ALA A 23 -3.68 -33.91 14.28
CA ALA A 23 -3.37 -33.68 15.67
C ALA A 23 -2.62 -32.37 15.87
N PRO A 24 -2.84 -31.62 16.97
CA PRO A 24 -2.14 -30.38 17.24
C PRO A 24 -0.67 -30.62 17.56
N ILE A 25 0.20 -29.74 17.04
CA ILE A 25 1.63 -29.72 17.33
C ILE A 25 1.86 -28.92 18.61
N MET A 26 2.55 -29.53 19.56
CA MET A 26 2.94 -28.93 20.84
C MET A 26 4.45 -28.75 20.89
N GLY A 27 4.88 -27.72 21.61
CA GLY A 27 6.29 -27.50 21.95
C GLY A 27 6.56 -27.66 23.44
N ARG A 28 7.78 -28.08 23.76
CA ARG A 28 8.30 -28.16 25.13
C ARG A 28 9.66 -27.52 25.20
N ILE A 29 9.82 -26.54 26.09
CA ILE A 29 11.10 -25.91 26.40
C ILE A 29 11.58 -26.52 27.72
N THR A 30 12.85 -26.95 27.76
CA THR A 30 13.52 -27.48 28.95
C THR A 30 14.78 -26.66 29.18
N LEU A 31 14.92 -26.13 30.40
CA LEU A 31 16.12 -25.44 30.87
C LEU A 31 16.47 -25.98 32.28
N GLY A 32 17.52 -26.76 32.39
CA GLY A 32 17.86 -27.44 33.60
C GLY A 32 16.73 -28.33 34.10
N ARG A 33 16.20 -28.02 35.31
CA ARG A 33 15.04 -28.69 35.91
C ARG A 33 13.70 -28.07 35.56
N SER A 34 13.71 -26.89 34.95
CA SER A 34 12.47 -26.18 34.54
C SER A 34 11.99 -26.68 33.20
N ILE A 35 10.68 -26.99 33.11
CA ILE A 35 10.02 -27.49 31.90
C ILE A 35 8.72 -26.74 31.73
N VAL A 36 8.46 -26.25 30.49
CA VAL A 36 7.18 -25.62 30.13
C VAL A 36 6.72 -26.12 28.78
N GLN A 37 5.40 -26.27 28.63
CA GLN A 37 4.76 -26.67 27.37
C GLN A 37 3.98 -25.50 26.80
N PHE A 38 3.86 -25.49 25.46
CA PHE A 38 3.06 -24.49 24.73
C PHE A 38 2.46 -25.12 23.47
N SER A 39 1.39 -24.51 22.94
CA SER A 39 0.83 -24.88 21.65
C SER A 39 1.56 -24.15 20.53
N CYS A 40 1.91 -24.87 19.45
CA CYS A 40 2.45 -24.26 18.24
C CYS A 40 1.35 -23.64 17.36
N LYS A 41 0.06 -23.79 17.75
CA LYS A 41 -1.12 -23.38 16.97
C LYS A 41 -1.13 -23.93 15.53
N LEU A 42 -0.48 -25.05 15.32
CA LEU A 42 -0.39 -25.80 14.08
C LEU A 42 -0.89 -27.22 14.30
N SER A 43 -1.42 -27.84 13.26
CA SER A 43 -1.83 -29.25 13.26
C SER A 43 -1.18 -29.97 12.09
N CYS A 44 -1.03 -31.27 12.23
CA CYS A 44 -0.43 -32.13 11.21
C CYS A 44 -1.15 -33.50 11.24
N ASP A 45 -1.24 -34.12 10.07
CA ASP A 45 -1.65 -35.52 9.98
C ASP A 45 -0.65 -36.39 10.76
N ILE A 46 -1.19 -37.33 11.57
CA ILE A 46 -0.38 -38.15 12.46
C ILE A 46 0.60 -39.02 11.65
N ASP A 47 0.17 -39.53 10.48
CA ASP A 47 0.97 -40.41 9.65
C ASP A 47 2.11 -39.67 8.91
N LEU A 48 1.95 -38.36 8.73
CA LEU A 48 2.95 -37.50 8.11
C LEU A 48 3.97 -36.91 9.09
N TRP A 49 3.81 -37.10 10.40
CA TRP A 49 4.74 -36.56 11.38
C TRP A 49 5.96 -37.45 11.58
N SER A 50 7.15 -36.88 11.59
CA SER A 50 8.43 -37.52 11.96
C SER A 50 8.79 -37.16 13.39
N PRO A 51 8.60 -38.07 14.37
CA PRO A 51 9.00 -37.79 15.76
C PRO A 51 10.51 -37.60 15.94
N ARG A 52 11.31 -38.24 15.08
CA ARG A 52 12.78 -38.15 15.11
C ARG A 52 13.28 -36.78 14.68
N GLU A 53 12.65 -36.21 13.64
CA GLU A 53 13.01 -34.91 13.07
C GLU A 53 12.20 -33.77 13.70
N SER A 54 11.14 -34.09 14.44
CA SER A 54 10.16 -33.10 14.95
C SER A 54 9.61 -32.21 13.84
N ARG A 55 9.28 -32.84 12.68
CA ARG A 55 8.83 -32.15 11.46
C ARG A 55 7.81 -33.01 10.71
N MET A 56 7.05 -32.35 9.85
CA MET A 56 6.15 -33.00 8.88
C MET A 56 6.97 -33.59 7.73
N ARG A 57 6.69 -34.85 7.35
CA ARG A 57 7.36 -35.56 6.26
C ARG A 57 6.83 -35.09 4.91
N GLY A 58 7.68 -35.22 3.88
CA GLY A 58 7.34 -34.94 2.49
C GLY A 58 7.67 -33.53 2.05
N LYS A 59 7.40 -33.26 0.75
CA LYS A 59 7.67 -31.96 0.08
C LYS A 59 6.36 -31.30 -0.39
N SER A 60 5.21 -31.69 0.15
CA SER A 60 3.95 -31.05 -0.18
C SER A 60 3.96 -29.58 0.26
N ARG A 61 3.15 -28.74 -0.40
CA ARG A 61 3.03 -27.32 -0.03
C ARG A 61 2.69 -27.13 1.45
N GLU A 62 1.82 -28.00 1.99
CA GLU A 62 1.43 -27.99 3.40
C GLU A 62 2.63 -28.33 4.29
N ALA A 63 3.43 -29.35 3.95
CA ALA A 63 4.60 -29.74 4.74
C ALA A 63 5.65 -28.62 4.76
N VAL A 64 5.90 -27.97 3.64
CA VAL A 64 6.84 -26.83 3.54
C VAL A 64 6.36 -25.67 4.38
N GLU A 65 5.07 -25.34 4.32
CA GLU A 65 4.47 -24.23 5.09
C GLU A 65 4.51 -24.50 6.60
N VAL A 66 4.09 -25.69 7.04
CA VAL A 66 4.11 -26.09 8.46
C VAL A 66 5.54 -26.10 8.98
N ASN A 67 6.47 -26.72 8.26
CA ASN A 67 7.87 -26.79 8.70
C ASN A 67 8.51 -25.40 8.76
N GLY A 68 8.26 -24.52 7.80
CA GLY A 68 8.75 -23.13 7.82
C GLY A 68 8.24 -22.35 9.03
N LYS A 69 6.96 -22.52 9.41
CA LYS A 69 6.40 -21.91 10.63
C LYS A 69 7.03 -22.48 11.90
N LEU A 70 7.30 -23.78 11.94
CA LEU A 70 8.00 -24.41 13.08
C LEU A 70 9.45 -23.93 13.21
N ASP A 71 10.15 -23.71 12.09
CA ASP A 71 11.52 -23.16 12.11
C ASP A 71 11.54 -21.72 12.63
N SER A 72 10.61 -20.88 12.16
CA SER A 72 10.46 -19.50 12.67
C SER A 72 10.16 -19.47 14.18
N LEU A 73 9.34 -20.40 14.66
CA LEU A 73 9.01 -20.54 16.08
C LEU A 73 10.24 -20.92 16.91
N VAL A 74 11.03 -21.88 16.45
CA VAL A 74 12.26 -22.30 17.13
C VAL A 74 13.27 -21.16 17.18
N LEU A 75 13.42 -20.38 16.10
CA LEU A 75 14.29 -19.21 16.06
C LEU A 75 13.82 -18.12 17.03
N SER A 76 12.53 -17.89 17.17
CA SER A 76 11.97 -16.94 18.15
C SER A 76 12.25 -17.36 19.59
N ILE A 77 12.14 -18.66 19.90
CA ILE A 77 12.49 -19.21 21.23
C ILE A 77 13.98 -19.04 21.50
N GLN A 78 14.84 -19.29 20.51
CA GLN A 78 16.29 -19.11 20.65
C GLN A 78 16.65 -17.64 20.88
N SER A 79 16.02 -16.71 20.16
CA SER A 79 16.20 -15.27 20.36
C SER A 79 15.77 -14.82 21.75
N ALA A 80 14.62 -15.29 22.24
CA ALA A 80 14.16 -15.01 23.60
C ALA A 80 15.14 -15.52 24.66
N TYR A 81 15.67 -16.71 24.49
CA TYR A 81 16.69 -17.28 25.36
C TYR A 81 17.97 -16.43 25.38
N GLN A 82 18.46 -15.98 24.22
CA GLN A 82 19.64 -15.12 24.14
C GLN A 82 19.40 -13.74 24.79
N THR A 83 18.21 -13.17 24.62
CA THR A 83 17.83 -11.93 25.29
C THR A 83 17.81 -12.04 26.80
N LEU A 84 17.32 -13.16 27.35
CA LEU A 84 17.33 -13.40 28.80
C LEU A 84 18.75 -13.63 29.32
N LEU A 85 19.58 -14.36 28.56
CA LEU A 85 21.00 -14.55 28.89
C LEU A 85 21.76 -13.22 28.99
N SER A 86 21.51 -12.29 28.06
CA SER A 86 22.16 -10.97 28.03
C SER A 86 21.78 -10.08 29.21
N LYS A 87 20.63 -10.31 29.86
CA LYS A 87 20.18 -9.58 31.05
C LYS A 87 20.92 -10.01 32.34
N GLY A 88 21.67 -11.11 32.30
CA GLY A 88 22.50 -11.58 33.43
C GLY A 88 21.76 -12.04 34.70
N GLN A 89 20.43 -12.12 34.65
CA GLN A 89 19.58 -12.59 35.75
C GLN A 89 19.29 -14.10 35.63
N ALA A 90 19.00 -14.77 36.74
CA ALA A 90 18.54 -16.15 36.70
C ALA A 90 17.11 -16.20 36.12
N PHE A 91 16.86 -17.11 35.19
CA PHE A 91 15.57 -17.30 34.57
C PHE A 91 15.24 -18.79 34.35
N THR A 92 13.96 -19.08 34.11
CA THR A 92 13.40 -20.42 33.98
C THR A 92 12.89 -20.66 32.53
N ALA A 93 12.46 -21.91 32.26
CA ALA A 93 11.80 -22.21 30.99
C ALA A 93 10.48 -21.43 30.83
N THR A 94 9.80 -21.05 31.90
CA THR A 94 8.59 -20.23 31.88
C THR A 94 8.90 -18.82 31.44
N ASP A 95 9.98 -18.20 31.91
CA ASP A 95 10.40 -16.86 31.50
C ASP A 95 10.76 -16.81 30.02
N ILE A 96 11.37 -17.87 29.49
CA ILE A 96 11.64 -18.00 28.06
C ILE A 96 10.31 -18.04 27.27
N LYS A 97 9.32 -18.80 27.76
CA LYS A 97 8.00 -18.88 27.13
C LYS A 97 7.30 -17.52 27.15
N GLU A 98 7.30 -16.83 28.28
CA GLU A 98 6.70 -15.49 28.41
C GLU A 98 7.41 -14.46 27.53
N GLN A 99 8.73 -14.46 27.51
CA GLN A 99 9.55 -13.59 26.70
C GLN A 99 9.32 -13.88 25.19
N PHE A 100 9.29 -15.14 24.76
CA PHE A 100 9.01 -15.55 23.39
C PHE A 100 7.57 -15.25 22.99
N GLN A 101 6.58 -15.53 23.83
CA GLN A 101 5.18 -15.20 23.59
C GLN A 101 4.95 -13.69 23.64
N GLY A 102 5.56 -12.98 24.58
CA GLY A 102 5.53 -11.52 24.66
C GLY A 102 6.27 -10.86 23.50
N SER A 103 7.44 -11.39 23.08
CA SER A 103 8.19 -10.87 21.94
C SER A 103 7.47 -11.11 20.60
N VAL A 104 6.72 -12.21 20.49
CA VAL A 104 5.85 -12.45 19.31
C VAL A 104 4.66 -11.49 19.32
N GLN A 105 4.05 -11.26 20.50
CA GLN A 105 2.96 -10.28 20.61
C GLN A 105 3.43 -8.84 20.41
N SER A 106 4.62 -8.45 20.91
CA SER A 106 5.16 -7.10 20.73
C SER A 106 5.75 -6.83 19.34
N ARG A 107 6.02 -7.88 18.54
CA ARG A 107 6.59 -7.75 17.19
C ARG A 107 5.54 -7.75 16.06
N CYS A 108 4.28 -7.84 16.41
CA CYS A 108 3.20 -8.07 15.45
C CYS A 108 2.18 -6.93 15.46
N MET A 109 2.67 -5.69 15.35
CA MET A 109 1.82 -4.50 15.37
C MET A 109 1.46 -4.08 13.94
N LEU A 110 0.21 -3.63 13.75
CA LEU A 110 -0.34 -3.29 12.44
C LEU A 110 0.37 -2.09 11.81
N ILE A 111 0.51 -0.99 12.56
CA ILE A 111 1.17 0.23 12.06
C ILE A 111 2.66 -0.01 11.85
N GLU A 112 3.34 -0.69 12.78
CA GLU A 112 4.76 -1.03 12.63
C GLU A 112 5.01 -1.82 11.33
N ARG A 113 4.15 -2.80 11.01
CA ARG A 113 4.29 -3.58 9.77
C ARG A 113 3.96 -2.75 8.51
N LEU A 114 2.99 -1.84 8.61
CA LEU A 114 2.69 -0.88 7.54
C LEU A 114 3.88 0.06 7.30
N ASP A 115 4.51 0.56 8.37
CA ASP A 115 5.70 1.42 8.29
C ASP A 115 6.87 0.69 7.63
N ARG A 116 7.06 -0.60 7.92
CA ARG A 116 8.06 -1.41 7.21
C ARG A 116 7.74 -1.50 5.72
N LEU A 117 6.48 -1.77 5.35
CA LEU A 117 6.07 -1.83 3.95
C LEU A 117 6.26 -0.48 3.23
N ILE A 118 6.01 0.64 3.92
CA ILE A 118 6.24 1.98 3.36
C ILE A 118 7.72 2.17 3.07
N ARG A 119 8.62 1.86 4.00
CA ARG A 119 10.09 1.93 3.78
C ARG A 119 10.54 1.04 2.63
N GLU A 120 10.05 -0.20 2.55
CA GLU A 120 10.33 -1.11 1.42
C GLU A 120 9.92 -0.48 0.08
N LYS A 121 8.79 0.27 0.05
CA LYS A 121 8.31 0.96 -1.15
C LYS A 121 9.05 2.25 -1.45
N GLU A 122 9.56 2.95 -0.45
CA GLU A 122 10.39 4.15 -0.62
C GLU A 122 11.66 3.85 -1.41
N GLU A 123 12.31 2.71 -1.14
CA GLU A 123 13.50 2.24 -1.87
C GLU A 123 13.21 1.96 -3.36
N HIS A 124 11.94 1.71 -3.70
CA HIS A 124 11.48 1.38 -5.05
C HIS A 124 10.90 2.57 -5.83
N VAL A 125 10.88 3.78 -5.23
CA VAL A 125 10.36 4.99 -5.91
C VAL A 125 11.25 5.36 -7.09
N GLY A 126 10.64 5.50 -8.26
CA GLY A 126 11.34 5.79 -9.52
C GLY A 126 11.80 4.54 -10.28
N ILE A 127 11.73 3.35 -9.69
CA ILE A 127 11.99 2.07 -10.34
C ILE A 127 10.64 1.47 -10.81
N ASP A 128 9.81 1.03 -9.88
CA ASP A 128 8.51 0.40 -10.13
C ASP A 128 7.36 1.02 -9.29
N ILE A 129 7.68 1.90 -8.35
CA ILE A 129 6.72 2.63 -7.51
C ILE A 129 6.73 4.12 -7.87
N LYS A 130 5.54 4.69 -8.10
CA LYS A 130 5.36 6.14 -8.32
C LYS A 130 5.20 6.88 -6.98
N LYS A 131 5.67 8.13 -6.92
CA LYS A 131 5.54 9.01 -5.74
C LYS A 131 4.10 9.12 -5.23
N ASP A 132 3.11 9.21 -6.14
CA ASP A 132 1.69 9.28 -5.78
C ASP A 132 1.21 7.99 -5.10
N THR A 133 1.73 6.83 -5.54
CA THR A 133 1.41 5.55 -4.90
C THR A 133 1.93 5.51 -3.47
N LEU A 134 3.16 5.96 -3.25
CA LEU A 134 3.75 6.07 -1.91
C LEU A 134 2.97 7.05 -1.03
N SER A 135 2.60 8.23 -1.55
CA SER A 135 1.78 9.22 -0.85
C SER A 135 0.44 8.65 -0.38
N ASN A 136 -0.19 7.77 -1.17
CA ASN A 136 -1.42 7.07 -0.77
C ASN A 136 -1.19 6.12 0.42
N TYR A 137 -0.03 5.47 0.52
CA TYR A 137 0.32 4.65 1.69
C TYR A 137 0.50 5.50 2.94
N HIS A 138 1.18 6.65 2.84
CA HIS A 138 1.31 7.59 3.96
C HIS A 138 -0.05 8.14 4.41
N SER A 139 -0.94 8.48 3.48
CA SER A 139 -2.30 8.92 3.80
C SER A 139 -3.10 7.83 4.51
N THR A 140 -3.03 6.59 4.04
CA THR A 140 -3.69 5.45 4.69
C THR A 140 -3.14 5.23 6.09
N ARG A 141 -1.83 5.31 6.28
CA ARG A 141 -1.18 5.22 7.59
C ARG A 141 -1.70 6.28 8.56
N SER A 142 -1.70 7.54 8.13
CA SER A 142 -2.17 8.66 8.95
C SER A 142 -3.62 8.47 9.39
N ASN A 143 -4.51 8.15 8.45
CA ASN A 143 -5.92 7.92 8.73
C ASN A 143 -6.14 6.71 9.65
N LEU A 144 -5.34 5.65 9.48
CA LEU A 144 -5.41 4.45 10.30
C LEU A 144 -4.93 4.71 11.73
N CYS A 145 -3.85 5.49 11.91
CA CYS A 145 -3.39 5.92 13.24
C CYS A 145 -4.46 6.72 13.97
N THR A 146 -5.06 7.72 13.30
CA THR A 146 -6.15 8.53 13.88
C THR A 146 -7.33 7.65 14.31
N PHE A 147 -7.73 6.69 13.47
CA PHE A 147 -8.79 5.74 13.80
C PHE A 147 -8.47 4.88 15.01
N ILE A 148 -7.26 4.31 15.08
CA ILE A 148 -6.82 3.46 16.19
C ILE A 148 -6.78 4.27 17.49
N GLU A 149 -6.22 5.47 17.45
CA GLU A 149 -6.15 6.37 18.60
C GLU A 149 -7.53 6.77 19.09
N GLU A 150 -8.45 7.16 18.19
CA GLU A 150 -9.78 7.59 18.57
C GLU A 150 -10.65 6.47 19.11
N LYS A 151 -10.62 5.29 18.49
CA LYS A 151 -11.49 4.17 18.85
C LYS A 151 -10.94 3.30 19.96
N TYR A 152 -9.64 2.99 19.91
CA TYR A 152 -9.02 2.02 20.83
C TYR A 152 -8.15 2.66 21.91
N LYS A 153 -7.86 3.99 21.80
CA LYS A 153 -7.05 4.76 22.76
C LYS A 153 -5.63 4.19 22.94
N VAL A 154 -5.06 3.67 21.86
CA VAL A 154 -3.69 3.13 21.78
C VAL A 154 -3.01 3.65 20.51
N GLU A 155 -1.69 3.60 20.48
CA GLU A 155 -0.90 4.04 19.31
C GLU A 155 -0.90 3.01 18.18
N ASP A 156 -0.98 1.72 18.49
CA ASP A 156 -0.98 0.62 17.51
C ASP A 156 -1.74 -0.58 18.06
N LEU A 157 -2.10 -1.53 17.19
CA LEU A 157 -2.83 -2.75 17.52
C LEU A 157 -2.06 -4.00 17.07
N ALA A 158 -2.00 -4.99 17.96
CA ALA A 158 -1.47 -6.29 17.58
C ALA A 158 -2.40 -7.00 16.58
N PHE A 159 -1.83 -7.75 15.62
CA PHE A 159 -2.64 -8.52 14.65
C PHE A 159 -3.60 -9.51 15.34
N SER A 160 -3.26 -10.01 16.52
CA SER A 160 -4.12 -10.88 17.32
C SER A 160 -5.36 -10.19 17.90
N GLN A 161 -5.37 -8.87 17.98
CA GLN A 161 -6.50 -8.05 18.47
C GLN A 161 -7.45 -7.63 17.35
N LEU A 162 -7.04 -7.81 16.08
CA LEU A 162 -7.86 -7.43 14.94
C LEU A 162 -8.96 -8.47 14.69
N SER A 163 -10.20 -8.02 14.68
CA SER A 163 -11.36 -8.82 14.27
C SER A 163 -11.76 -8.50 12.83
N GLU A 164 -12.60 -9.35 12.21
CA GLU A 164 -13.20 -9.06 10.89
C GLU A 164 -13.97 -7.74 10.87
N ASN A 165 -14.54 -7.31 12.01
CA ASN A 165 -15.28 -6.05 12.11
C ASN A 165 -14.38 -4.82 12.04
N PHE A 166 -13.09 -4.93 12.37
CA PHE A 166 -12.15 -3.80 12.34
C PHE A 166 -12.18 -3.05 11.01
N ILE A 167 -12.21 -3.77 9.87
CA ILE A 167 -12.18 -3.14 8.55
C ILE A 167 -13.48 -2.39 8.24
N TYR A 168 -14.62 -2.86 8.76
CA TYR A 168 -15.91 -2.18 8.62
C TYR A 168 -16.02 -0.97 9.55
N ASP A 169 -15.53 -1.09 10.77
CA ASP A 169 -15.42 0.03 11.73
C ASP A 169 -14.52 1.15 11.17
N PHE A 170 -13.40 0.77 10.54
CA PHE A 170 -12.53 1.72 9.86
C PHE A 170 -13.22 2.37 8.66
N ARG A 171 -14.05 1.63 7.92
CA ARG A 171 -14.87 2.16 6.84
C ARG A 171 -15.81 3.24 7.34
N ASP A 172 -16.56 2.95 8.40
CA ASP A 172 -17.54 3.89 8.96
C ASP A 172 -16.86 5.16 9.47
N PHE A 173 -15.71 5.05 10.11
CA PHE A 173 -14.87 6.18 10.49
C PHE A 173 -14.36 6.96 9.26
N PHE A 174 -13.86 6.27 8.24
CA PHE A 174 -13.27 6.88 7.05
C PHE A 174 -14.29 7.68 6.23
N LEU A 175 -15.52 7.17 6.13
CA LEU A 175 -16.61 7.82 5.41
C LEU A 175 -17.34 8.85 6.28
N GLY A 176 -17.67 8.50 7.52
CA GLY A 176 -18.49 9.30 8.41
C GLY A 176 -17.72 10.44 9.09
N THR A 177 -16.55 10.13 9.67
CA THR A 177 -15.77 11.13 10.43
C THR A 177 -14.82 11.91 9.52
N LEU A 178 -14.09 11.22 8.63
CA LEU A 178 -13.14 11.89 7.74
C LEU A 178 -13.77 12.43 6.45
N GLY A 179 -15.01 12.05 6.13
CA GLY A 179 -15.76 12.56 4.97
C GLY A 179 -15.22 12.08 3.62
N PHE A 180 -14.42 11.01 3.59
CA PHE A 180 -13.90 10.46 2.34
C PHE A 180 -14.95 9.64 1.59
N GLN A 181 -14.65 9.28 0.34
CA GLN A 181 -15.54 8.50 -0.52
C GLN A 181 -15.18 7.01 -0.51
N GLU A 182 -16.15 6.15 -0.84
CA GLU A 182 -15.99 4.69 -0.96
C GLU A 182 -14.80 4.29 -1.84
N SER A 183 -14.59 5.01 -2.96
CA SER A 183 -13.45 4.71 -3.85
C SER A 183 -12.09 4.95 -3.19
N SER A 184 -12.00 5.95 -2.30
CA SER A 184 -10.79 6.23 -1.52
C SER A 184 -10.61 5.18 -0.42
N PHE A 185 -11.70 4.83 0.27
CA PHE A 185 -11.71 3.75 1.27
C PHE A 185 -11.27 2.42 0.64
N TYR A 186 -11.76 2.07 -0.55
CA TYR A 186 -11.35 0.85 -1.26
C TYR A 186 -9.81 0.78 -1.43
N GLY A 187 -9.18 1.90 -1.76
CA GLY A 187 -7.72 2.01 -1.85
C GLY A 187 -7.03 1.72 -0.52
N ALA A 188 -7.45 2.43 0.55
CA ALA A 188 -6.91 2.26 1.89
C ALA A 188 -7.11 0.82 2.42
N ALA A 189 -8.30 0.28 2.29
CA ALA A 189 -8.62 -1.08 2.71
C ALA A 189 -7.81 -2.15 1.94
N SER A 190 -7.55 -1.93 0.65
CA SER A 190 -6.70 -2.82 -0.16
C SER A 190 -5.25 -2.82 0.35
N GLN A 191 -4.74 -1.68 0.81
CA GLN A 191 -3.42 -1.56 1.40
C GLN A 191 -3.36 -2.29 2.76
N ILE A 192 -4.37 -2.10 3.63
CA ILE A 192 -4.47 -2.81 4.92
C ILE A 192 -4.54 -4.32 4.70
N LYS A 193 -5.37 -4.80 3.76
CA LYS A 193 -5.42 -6.24 3.40
C LYS A 193 -4.06 -6.75 2.90
N THR A 194 -3.29 -5.92 2.21
CA THR A 194 -1.93 -6.28 1.78
C THR A 194 -0.99 -6.43 2.98
N VAL A 195 -1.03 -5.51 3.95
CA VAL A 195 -0.24 -5.61 5.19
C VAL A 195 -0.60 -6.88 5.96
N CYS A 196 -1.90 -7.16 6.16
CA CYS A 196 -2.36 -8.36 6.86
C CYS A 196 -1.94 -9.65 6.15
N ARG A 197 -1.98 -9.67 4.81
CA ARG A 197 -1.51 -10.81 4.02
C ARG A 197 0.00 -11.03 4.15
N LEU A 198 0.79 -9.96 4.16
CA LEU A 198 2.24 -10.04 4.41
C LEU A 198 2.52 -10.54 5.82
N ALA A 199 1.85 -9.97 6.83
CA ALA A 199 1.97 -10.41 8.22
C ALA A 199 1.64 -11.91 8.38
N TYR A 200 0.58 -12.41 7.74
CA TYR A 200 0.26 -13.83 7.72
C TYR A 200 1.35 -14.68 7.08
N ARG A 201 1.89 -14.25 5.93
CA ARG A 201 2.98 -14.97 5.23
C ARG A 201 4.28 -15.00 6.03
N GLU A 202 4.55 -13.96 6.79
CA GLU A 202 5.72 -13.83 7.67
C GLU A 202 5.54 -14.53 9.02
N GLY A 203 4.35 -15.11 9.28
CA GLY A 203 4.03 -15.77 10.56
C GLY A 203 3.79 -14.79 11.70
N LEU A 204 3.56 -13.51 11.41
CA LEU A 204 3.25 -12.45 12.36
C LEU A 204 1.76 -12.42 12.76
N ALA A 205 0.90 -13.00 11.94
CA ALA A 205 -0.52 -13.19 12.20
C ALA A 205 -0.87 -14.67 12.07
N ASP A 206 -1.70 -15.18 12.98
CA ASP A 206 -2.11 -16.59 13.01
C ASP A 206 -3.10 -16.95 11.89
N THR A 207 -3.85 -15.96 11.41
CA THR A 207 -4.90 -16.13 10.39
C THR A 207 -4.78 -15.07 9.31
N LEU A 208 -5.34 -15.37 8.12
CA LEU A 208 -5.44 -14.39 7.04
C LEU A 208 -6.61 -13.44 7.35
N LEU A 209 -6.30 -12.34 8.03
CA LEU A 209 -7.27 -11.32 8.41
C LEU A 209 -7.93 -10.69 7.17
N PHE A 210 -9.22 -10.39 7.30
CA PHE A 210 -10.05 -9.73 6.28
C PHE A 210 -10.13 -10.49 4.94
N ALA A 211 -9.85 -11.81 4.91
CA ALA A 211 -9.94 -12.62 3.70
C ALA A 211 -11.36 -12.56 3.10
N ASN A 212 -12.37 -12.66 3.95
CA ASN A 212 -13.78 -12.69 3.58
C ASN A 212 -14.44 -11.30 3.57
N ALA A 213 -13.72 -10.25 3.98
CA ALA A 213 -14.28 -8.90 4.02
C ALA A 213 -14.61 -8.41 2.60
N LYS A 214 -15.90 -8.18 2.36
CA LYS A 214 -16.40 -7.63 1.09
C LYS A 214 -16.22 -6.12 1.09
N ILE A 215 -15.24 -5.64 0.35
CA ILE A 215 -14.97 -4.22 0.17
C ILE A 215 -15.38 -3.84 -1.24
N VAL A 216 -16.40 -3.00 -1.34
CA VAL A 216 -16.94 -2.53 -2.61
C VAL A 216 -16.18 -1.26 -3.03
N ARG A 217 -15.83 -1.18 -4.30
CA ARG A 217 -15.10 0.00 -4.83
C ARG A 217 -15.96 1.26 -4.89
N GLY A 218 -17.27 1.14 -4.70
CA GLY A 218 -18.24 2.20 -4.98
C GLY A 218 -18.52 2.34 -6.47
N ASP A 219 -19.59 3.06 -6.80
CA ASP A 219 -20.00 3.28 -8.18
C ASP A 219 -18.98 4.16 -8.92
N LYS A 220 -18.67 3.78 -10.15
CA LYS A 220 -17.90 4.61 -11.05
C LYS A 220 -18.73 5.82 -11.43
N LYS A 221 -18.43 6.98 -10.84
CA LYS A 221 -18.99 8.24 -11.34
C LYS A 221 -18.53 8.46 -12.77
N LEU A 222 -19.45 8.74 -13.68
CA LEU A 222 -19.10 9.17 -15.01
C LEU A 222 -18.27 10.45 -14.92
N PRO A 223 -17.16 10.54 -15.66
CA PRO A 223 -16.38 11.76 -15.68
C PRO A 223 -17.25 12.91 -16.21
N LYS A 224 -17.23 14.05 -15.52
CA LYS A 224 -17.88 15.27 -16.03
C LYS A 224 -17.02 15.80 -17.16
N ALA A 225 -17.54 15.73 -18.38
CA ALA A 225 -16.92 16.35 -19.55
C ALA A 225 -17.43 17.78 -19.70
N LEU A 226 -16.54 18.68 -20.11
CA LEU A 226 -16.91 20.03 -20.51
C LEU A 226 -17.60 19.96 -21.90
N ASP A 227 -18.75 20.59 -22.07
CA ASP A 227 -19.39 20.69 -23.35
C ASP A 227 -18.70 21.74 -24.25
N ARG A 228 -18.99 21.71 -25.54
CA ARG A 228 -18.38 22.61 -26.53
C ARG A 228 -18.68 24.08 -26.21
N CYS A 229 -19.89 24.40 -25.80
CA CYS A 229 -20.30 25.75 -25.47
C CYS A 229 -19.49 26.33 -24.29
N SER A 230 -19.29 25.50 -23.24
CA SER A 230 -18.47 25.86 -22.10
C SER A 230 -16.99 26.04 -22.44
N LEU A 231 -16.45 25.19 -23.32
CA LEU A 231 -15.08 25.35 -23.82
C LEU A 231 -14.93 26.64 -24.62
N ASP A 232 -15.90 26.97 -25.52
CA ASP A 232 -15.89 28.19 -26.30
C ASP A 232 -15.99 29.46 -25.42
N LYS A 233 -16.74 29.41 -24.29
CA LYS A 233 -16.76 30.51 -23.31
C LYS A 233 -15.38 30.70 -22.67
N LEU A 234 -14.69 29.64 -22.27
CA LEU A 234 -13.33 29.74 -21.76
C LEU A 234 -12.35 30.32 -22.74
N MET A 235 -12.44 29.92 -24.02
CA MET A 235 -11.56 30.40 -25.06
C MET A 235 -11.79 31.89 -25.39
N LYS A 236 -12.98 32.43 -25.13
CA LYS A 236 -13.36 33.84 -25.39
C LYS A 236 -13.02 34.78 -24.24
N ILE A 237 -12.52 34.28 -23.09
CA ILE A 237 -12.13 35.15 -21.96
C ILE A 237 -10.99 36.06 -22.41
N GLN A 238 -11.17 37.37 -22.19
CA GLN A 238 -10.12 38.37 -22.38
C GLN A 238 -9.36 38.56 -21.09
N PHE A 239 -8.07 38.78 -21.16
CA PHE A 239 -7.18 38.96 -20.03
C PHE A 239 -6.51 40.32 -20.08
N GLU A 240 -6.24 40.90 -18.92
CA GLU A 240 -5.41 42.08 -18.75
C GLU A 240 -3.92 41.68 -18.63
N GLU A 241 -3.00 42.64 -18.80
CA GLU A 241 -1.55 42.37 -18.74
C GLU A 241 -1.10 41.66 -17.42
N LEU A 242 -1.76 41.95 -16.29
CA LEU A 242 -1.46 41.34 -15.01
C LEU A 242 -2.03 39.90 -14.84
N GLU A 243 -2.80 39.41 -15.80
CA GLU A 243 -3.45 38.09 -15.75
C GLU A 243 -2.76 37.04 -16.62
N GLU A 244 -1.51 37.27 -17.06
CA GLU A 244 -0.76 36.38 -17.97
C GLU A 244 -0.69 34.92 -17.50
N GLU A 245 -0.49 34.69 -16.18
CA GLU A 245 -0.47 33.32 -15.66
C GLU A 245 -1.85 32.65 -15.73
N MET A 246 -2.94 33.41 -15.53
CA MET A 246 -4.30 32.86 -15.66
C MET A 246 -4.63 32.59 -17.13
N GLU A 247 -4.18 33.41 -18.05
CA GLU A 247 -4.27 33.15 -19.50
C GLU A 247 -3.49 31.87 -19.87
N THR A 248 -2.28 31.74 -19.36
CA THR A 248 -1.47 30.52 -19.55
C THR A 248 -2.19 29.27 -19.04
N ALA A 249 -2.79 29.33 -17.86
CA ALA A 249 -3.57 28.21 -17.33
C ALA A 249 -4.77 27.84 -18.22
N ARG A 250 -5.48 28.86 -18.77
CA ARG A 250 -6.55 28.68 -19.75
C ARG A 250 -6.03 27.97 -21.00
N ASP A 251 -4.91 28.41 -21.56
CA ASP A 251 -4.35 27.86 -22.79
C ASP A 251 -3.85 26.42 -22.60
N LEU A 252 -3.19 26.13 -21.49
CA LEU A 252 -2.82 24.77 -21.12
C LEU A 252 -4.05 23.84 -21.04
N PHE A 253 -5.15 24.32 -20.46
CA PHE A 253 -6.39 23.56 -20.35
C PHE A 253 -7.04 23.33 -21.73
N VAL A 254 -7.12 24.37 -22.56
CA VAL A 254 -7.64 24.27 -23.91
C VAL A 254 -6.80 23.31 -24.74
N PHE A 255 -5.49 23.37 -24.63
CA PHE A 255 -4.58 22.42 -25.28
C PHE A 255 -4.84 20.98 -24.81
N ALA A 256 -5.00 20.77 -23.49
CA ALA A 256 -5.37 19.46 -22.94
C ALA A 256 -6.70 18.95 -23.50
N CYS A 257 -7.72 19.81 -23.65
CA CYS A 257 -9.02 19.45 -24.23
C CYS A 257 -8.91 18.99 -25.69
N HIS A 258 -8.02 19.60 -26.49
CA HIS A 258 -7.84 19.26 -27.90
C HIS A 258 -6.87 18.11 -28.16
N THR A 259 -6.07 17.73 -27.17
CA THR A 259 -5.07 16.66 -27.31
C THR A 259 -5.37 15.43 -26.45
N GLY A 260 -6.20 15.55 -25.41
CA GLY A 260 -6.41 14.49 -24.42
C GLY A 260 -5.18 14.20 -23.55
N ALA A 261 -4.14 15.04 -23.62
CA ALA A 261 -2.95 14.91 -22.80
C ALA A 261 -3.27 15.28 -21.33
N ALA A 262 -2.79 14.50 -20.38
CA ALA A 262 -2.94 14.81 -18.96
C ALA A 262 -1.97 15.95 -18.56
N TYR A 263 -2.26 16.66 -17.48
CA TYR A 263 -1.40 17.76 -17.01
C TYR A 263 0.07 17.33 -16.83
N CYS A 264 0.33 16.17 -16.26
CA CYS A 264 1.71 15.67 -16.12
C CYS A 264 2.39 15.46 -17.48
N ASP A 265 1.65 14.95 -18.46
CA ASP A 265 2.17 14.77 -19.81
C ASP A 265 2.46 16.15 -20.47
N LEU A 266 1.57 17.16 -20.29
CA LEU A 266 1.78 18.51 -20.81
C LEU A 266 3.07 19.16 -20.31
N MET A 267 3.39 18.96 -19.02
CA MET A 267 4.59 19.54 -18.41
C MET A 267 5.91 18.89 -18.90
N GLU A 268 5.83 17.72 -19.51
CA GLU A 268 6.99 17.00 -20.08
C GLU A 268 7.12 17.17 -21.60
N LEU A 269 6.12 17.79 -22.25
CA LEU A 269 6.18 17.99 -23.71
C LEU A 269 7.34 18.92 -24.09
N SER A 270 8.09 18.48 -25.09
CA SER A 270 9.16 19.23 -25.72
C SER A 270 8.94 19.32 -27.24
N ARG A 271 9.75 20.09 -27.94
CA ARG A 271 9.71 20.18 -29.40
C ARG A 271 9.98 18.83 -30.09
N LEU A 272 10.72 17.93 -29.45
CA LEU A 272 11.02 16.58 -29.97
C LEU A 272 9.77 15.71 -30.11
N HIS A 273 8.70 16.04 -29.40
CA HIS A 273 7.43 15.34 -29.50
C HIS A 273 6.57 15.77 -30.69
N LEU A 274 6.96 16.85 -31.41
CA LEU A 274 6.27 17.30 -32.62
C LEU A 274 6.84 16.61 -33.87
N VAL A 275 5.98 15.93 -34.61
CA VAL A 275 6.35 15.20 -35.82
C VAL A 275 5.43 15.64 -36.96
N ARG A 276 5.95 15.87 -38.17
CA ARG A 276 5.17 16.07 -39.39
C ARG A 276 5.04 14.74 -40.12
N ASP A 277 3.85 14.48 -40.63
CA ASP A 277 3.65 13.36 -41.54
C ASP A 277 3.99 13.79 -43.00
N ASP A 278 3.90 12.81 -43.91
CA ASP A 278 4.21 13.03 -45.36
C ASP A 278 3.24 14.01 -46.04
N GLU A 279 2.06 14.23 -45.44
CA GLU A 279 1.04 15.19 -45.90
C GLU A 279 1.25 16.57 -45.29
N GLY A 280 2.29 16.78 -44.45
CA GLY A 280 2.59 18.04 -43.79
C GLY A 280 1.76 18.31 -42.53
N SER A 281 0.87 17.39 -42.13
CA SER A 281 0.10 17.53 -40.89
C SER A 281 1.00 17.40 -39.68
N LEU A 282 0.74 18.21 -38.65
CA LEU A 282 1.51 18.20 -37.40
C LEU A 282 0.88 17.24 -36.40
N TRP A 283 1.71 16.36 -35.83
CA TRP A 283 1.34 15.35 -34.84
C TRP A 283 2.10 15.55 -33.58
N LEU A 284 1.47 15.22 -32.43
CA LEU A 284 2.08 15.09 -31.12
C LEU A 284 2.31 13.61 -30.82
N LYS A 285 3.57 13.22 -30.60
CA LYS A 285 3.97 11.83 -30.33
C LYS A 285 4.74 11.76 -29.01
N PHE A 286 4.17 11.15 -27.99
CA PHE A 286 4.78 11.01 -26.66
C PHE A 286 4.32 9.74 -25.96
N ASN A 287 5.10 9.27 -25.00
CA ASN A 287 4.70 8.18 -24.13
C ASN A 287 3.98 8.74 -22.90
N ARG A 288 2.79 8.26 -22.62
CA ARG A 288 2.00 8.67 -21.46
C ARG A 288 2.73 8.36 -20.16
N GLN A 289 3.00 9.35 -19.33
CA GLN A 289 3.76 9.21 -18.09
C GLN A 289 3.15 8.16 -17.14
N LYS A 290 1.82 8.08 -17.06
CA LYS A 290 1.13 7.16 -16.16
C LYS A 290 1.25 5.69 -16.56
N THR A 291 1.24 5.38 -17.87
CA THR A 291 1.07 4.01 -18.39
C THR A 291 2.18 3.56 -19.33
N GLY A 292 3.06 4.47 -19.76
CA GLY A 292 4.08 4.21 -20.79
C GLY A 292 3.52 4.01 -22.21
N VAL A 293 2.20 4.12 -22.39
CA VAL A 293 1.56 3.90 -23.69
C VAL A 293 1.89 5.05 -24.64
N LEU A 294 2.32 4.71 -25.86
CA LEU A 294 2.59 5.65 -26.92
C LEU A 294 1.29 6.30 -27.39
N CYS A 295 1.21 7.63 -27.27
CA CYS A 295 0.15 8.46 -27.83
C CYS A 295 0.62 9.10 -29.13
N ARG A 296 -0.24 9.09 -30.16
CA ARG A 296 -0.07 9.78 -31.44
C ARG A 296 -1.33 10.57 -31.71
N ILE A 297 -1.24 11.89 -31.69
CA ILE A 297 -2.39 12.78 -31.73
C ILE A 297 -2.18 13.79 -32.87
N LYS A 298 -3.07 13.81 -33.85
CA LYS A 298 -3.07 14.86 -34.89
C LYS A 298 -3.49 16.17 -34.24
N LEU A 299 -2.68 17.20 -34.40
CA LEU A 299 -2.95 18.50 -33.82
C LEU A 299 -4.00 19.26 -34.60
N LEU A 300 -5.01 19.73 -33.88
CA LEU A 300 -6.05 20.59 -34.39
C LEU A 300 -5.57 22.07 -34.46
N PRO A 301 -6.17 22.92 -35.26
CA PRO A 301 -5.74 24.33 -35.42
C PRO A 301 -5.65 25.10 -34.10
N GLU A 302 -6.54 24.82 -33.15
CA GLU A 302 -6.53 25.46 -31.84
C GLU A 302 -5.27 25.09 -31.03
N ALA A 303 -4.88 23.83 -31.04
CA ALA A 303 -3.68 23.35 -30.38
C ALA A 303 -2.41 23.94 -31.06
N ILE A 304 -2.39 24.01 -32.36
CA ILE A 304 -1.28 24.61 -33.14
C ILE A 304 -1.10 26.07 -32.77
N ARG A 305 -2.20 26.87 -32.73
CA ARG A 305 -2.14 28.29 -32.34
C ARG A 305 -1.55 28.48 -30.92
N ILE A 306 -1.87 27.58 -29.98
CA ILE A 306 -1.31 27.64 -28.62
C ILE A 306 0.19 27.37 -28.66
N ILE A 307 0.64 26.35 -29.41
CA ILE A 307 2.08 26.07 -29.59
C ILE A 307 2.79 27.28 -30.18
N GLU A 308 2.21 27.91 -31.23
CA GLU A 308 2.80 29.08 -31.87
C GLU A 308 2.86 30.30 -30.96
N LYS A 309 1.79 30.54 -30.16
CA LYS A 309 1.74 31.61 -29.15
C LYS A 309 2.88 31.51 -28.14
N TYR A 310 3.18 30.30 -27.68
CA TYR A 310 4.20 30.05 -26.65
C TYR A 310 5.55 29.59 -27.22
N LYS A 311 5.77 29.77 -28.54
CA LYS A 311 7.05 29.41 -29.14
C LYS A 311 8.16 30.31 -28.59
N SER A 312 9.20 29.66 -28.01
CA SER A 312 10.38 30.34 -27.45
C SER A 312 11.61 29.52 -27.73
N ASP A 313 12.68 30.13 -28.18
CA ASP A 313 13.96 29.45 -28.44
C ASP A 313 14.78 29.24 -27.16
N GLU A 314 14.44 29.98 -26.12
CA GLU A 314 15.11 29.88 -24.79
C GLU A 314 14.59 28.71 -23.93
N ARG A 315 13.50 28.06 -24.36
CA ARG A 315 12.83 27.04 -23.57
C ARG A 315 12.81 25.69 -24.31
N GLU A 316 13.22 24.62 -23.60
CA GLU A 316 13.14 23.25 -24.12
C GLU A 316 11.70 22.70 -24.12
N SER A 317 10.90 23.10 -23.14
CA SER A 317 9.50 22.68 -23.04
C SER A 317 8.65 23.29 -24.14
N LEU A 318 7.70 22.50 -24.67
CA LEU A 318 6.79 22.92 -25.72
C LEU A 318 5.82 24.03 -25.26
N LEU A 319 5.37 23.94 -24.00
CA LEU A 319 4.41 24.81 -23.35
C LEU A 319 4.99 25.41 -22.07
N PRO A 320 4.46 26.56 -21.58
CA PRO A 320 4.88 27.12 -20.29
C PRO A 320 4.72 26.14 -19.15
N GLN A 321 5.67 26.16 -18.23
CA GLN A 321 5.63 25.33 -17.03
C GLN A 321 4.82 26.03 -15.93
N MET A 322 3.93 25.29 -15.26
CA MET A 322 3.10 25.82 -14.16
C MET A 322 2.97 24.74 -13.08
N LYS A 323 3.00 25.13 -11.81
CA LYS A 323 2.78 24.17 -10.71
C LYS A 323 1.31 23.72 -10.68
N TYR A 324 1.07 22.43 -10.41
CA TYR A 324 -0.28 21.85 -10.41
C TYR A 324 -1.28 22.58 -9.50
N ALA A 325 -0.86 22.98 -8.30
CA ALA A 325 -1.72 23.72 -7.37
C ALA A 325 -2.14 25.10 -7.95
N THR A 326 -1.21 25.81 -8.56
CA THR A 326 -1.47 27.10 -9.24
C THR A 326 -2.41 26.92 -10.43
N TYR A 327 -2.13 25.91 -11.29
CA TYR A 327 -2.98 25.54 -12.39
C TYR A 327 -4.42 25.27 -11.97
N GLN A 328 -4.61 24.44 -10.93
CA GLN A 328 -5.94 24.13 -10.40
C GLN A 328 -6.66 25.35 -9.81
N SER A 329 -5.92 26.25 -9.16
CA SER A 329 -6.48 27.49 -8.62
C SER A 329 -7.01 28.39 -9.73
N TYR A 330 -6.22 28.58 -10.79
CA TYR A 330 -6.66 29.39 -11.95
C TYR A 330 -7.81 28.73 -12.72
N LEU A 331 -7.84 27.41 -12.88
CA LEU A 331 -8.98 26.74 -13.49
C LEU A 331 -10.28 26.93 -12.72
N LYS A 332 -10.24 26.97 -11.39
CA LYS A 332 -11.41 27.28 -10.56
C LYS A 332 -11.88 28.72 -10.78
N ALA A 333 -10.97 29.68 -10.84
CA ALA A 333 -11.28 31.07 -11.11
C ALA A 333 -11.85 31.26 -12.53
N LEU A 334 -11.24 30.64 -13.53
CA LEU A 334 -11.69 30.64 -14.94
C LEU A 334 -13.10 30.05 -15.09
N ARG A 335 -13.39 28.96 -14.39
CA ARG A 335 -14.73 28.35 -14.38
C ARG A 335 -15.78 29.36 -13.90
N LEU A 336 -15.51 30.06 -12.81
CA LEU A 336 -16.41 31.08 -12.26
C LEU A 336 -16.57 32.25 -13.25
N ARG A 337 -15.46 32.76 -13.81
CA ARG A 337 -15.46 33.86 -14.78
C ARG A 337 -16.23 33.53 -16.06
N ALA A 338 -16.17 32.27 -16.50
CA ALA A 338 -16.90 31.77 -17.68
C ALA A 338 -18.38 31.45 -17.38
N GLY A 339 -18.83 31.51 -16.12
CA GLY A 339 -20.18 31.12 -15.70
C GLY A 339 -20.48 29.63 -15.98
N ILE A 340 -19.49 28.75 -15.78
CA ILE A 340 -19.63 27.30 -15.97
C ILE A 340 -19.96 26.68 -14.60
N ALA A 341 -21.03 25.87 -14.54
CA ALA A 341 -21.56 25.23 -13.35
C ALA A 341 -20.69 24.07 -12.80
#